data_70835ba0de88617650e2f0601e73b733
#
_entry.id   70835ba0de88617650e2f0601e73b733
#
_cell.length_a   1.000
_cell.length_b   1.000
_cell.length_c   1.000
_cell.angle_alpha   90.00
_cell.angle_beta   90.00
_cell.angle_gamma   90.00
#
_symmetry.space_group_name_H-M   'P 1'
#
loop_
_entity.id
_entity.type
_entity.pdbx_description
1 polymer ?
#
loop_
_entity_poly.entity_id
_entity_poly.type
_entity_poly.pdbx_seq_one_letter_code
_entity_poly.pdbx_strand_id
1 'polypeptide(L)'
;MHHHPTPEEERAGLPEPRRILARSGFGAAEPLFTADLRACEDLTQAWGTVSSHASRLWTEAARTGHGALDDRPLYWARLVLAARLRAWRPGFDLSDRERGELLHLWETSSRGIADLDFPPGDRWIRVVATGFDPFHLDEDPECSNPSGAAALDLNGWTFPVGERTAVVRTAVFPVRWADFDAGLVEEALAGRYARADAVITLSRGRPERFDLEVWNGSWRGGGTDNLGLARTGRVPAPGPGAPEWTRSSLPVERVVERARGRYPVVAHTGVTEVPAGGGDPVVRAEGPSPGSSARCGGGGDYLSNEIAYRNTLLSERAERDVPAGHVHVPRTRRPEEHADTLAQIRAIVAAVVG
;
A
#
# COMPACT_ATOMS: atom_id res chain seq x y z
N MET A 1 -15.13 21.75 1.96
CA MET A 1 -14.04 21.22 2.82
C MET A 1 -12.71 20.95 2.09
N HIS A 2 -12.63 21.07 0.77
CA HIS A 2 -11.46 20.70 -0.03
C HIS A 2 -10.38 21.80 -0.15
N HIS A 3 -10.48 22.90 0.57
CA HIS A 3 -9.60 24.08 0.42
C HIS A 3 -8.53 24.21 1.51
N HIS A 4 -8.65 23.49 2.61
CA HIS A 4 -7.68 23.51 3.70
C HIS A 4 -6.78 22.29 3.65
N PRO A 5 -5.51 22.42 3.99
CA PRO A 5 -4.62 21.28 4.09
C PRO A 5 -5.13 20.28 5.13
N THR A 6 -4.86 19.01 4.92
CA THR A 6 -5.10 17.95 5.90
C THR A 6 -3.99 17.96 6.96
N PRO A 7 -4.20 17.36 8.17
CA PRO A 7 -3.15 17.22 9.16
C PRO A 7 -1.87 16.56 8.61
N GLU A 8 -2.03 15.63 7.68
CA GLU A 8 -0.93 14.97 6.99
C GLU A 8 -0.15 15.94 6.08
N GLU A 9 -0.86 16.75 5.30
CA GLU A 9 -0.30 17.79 4.43
C GLU A 9 0.38 18.92 5.23
N GLU A 10 -0.13 19.26 6.42
CA GLU A 10 0.48 20.27 7.32
C GLU A 10 1.88 19.84 7.77
N ARG A 11 2.08 18.54 8.08
CA ARG A 11 3.39 18.00 8.45
C ARG A 11 4.44 18.16 7.36
N ALA A 12 4.05 18.20 6.07
CA ALA A 12 4.98 18.42 4.97
C ALA A 12 5.66 19.81 5.01
N GLY A 13 5.11 20.75 5.79
CA GLY A 13 5.70 22.05 6.05
C GLY A 13 6.84 22.06 7.08
N LEU A 14 7.06 20.96 7.82
CA LEU A 14 8.12 20.85 8.84
C LEU A 14 9.52 20.90 8.22
N PRO A 15 10.57 21.22 9.03
CA PRO A 15 11.96 21.29 8.54
C PRO A 15 12.47 19.97 7.97
N GLU A 16 12.12 18.83 8.58
CA GLU A 16 12.59 17.48 8.19
C GLU A 16 12.10 17.09 6.80
N PRO A 17 10.80 17.13 6.47
CA PRO A 17 10.29 16.91 5.12
C PRO A 17 10.97 17.79 4.07
N ARG A 18 11.16 19.08 4.36
CA ARG A 18 11.83 20.00 3.43
C ARG A 18 13.28 19.59 3.14
N ARG A 19 14.03 19.14 4.18
CA ARG A 19 15.38 18.62 4.01
C ARG A 19 15.42 17.36 3.16
N ILE A 20 14.47 16.43 3.37
CA ILE A 20 14.34 15.21 2.58
C ILE A 20 14.11 15.56 1.11
N LEU A 21 13.14 16.44 0.82
CA LEU A 21 12.83 16.87 -0.54
C LEU A 21 14.01 17.57 -1.23
N ALA A 22 14.72 18.45 -0.50
CA ALA A 22 15.88 19.14 -1.05
C ALA A 22 17.02 18.17 -1.41
N ARG A 23 17.29 17.17 -0.58
CA ARG A 23 18.38 16.19 -0.79
C ARG A 23 18.07 15.17 -1.87
N SER A 24 16.80 14.81 -2.04
CA SER A 24 16.34 13.81 -3.01
C SER A 24 16.12 14.34 -4.42
N GLY A 25 16.18 15.66 -4.63
CA GLY A 25 15.85 16.32 -5.90
C GLY A 25 14.35 16.52 -6.13
N PHE A 26 13.47 15.99 -5.27
CA PHE A 26 12.02 16.18 -5.38
C PHE A 26 11.54 17.60 -5.03
N GLY A 27 12.39 18.42 -4.41
CA GLY A 27 12.08 19.83 -4.13
C GLY A 27 11.75 20.69 -5.36
N ALA A 28 12.20 20.29 -6.54
CA ALA A 28 11.88 20.99 -7.80
C ALA A 28 10.43 20.71 -8.29
N ALA A 29 9.77 19.68 -7.81
CA ALA A 29 8.44 19.30 -8.27
C ALA A 29 7.37 20.35 -7.93
N GLU A 30 7.45 20.95 -6.74
CA GLU A 30 6.46 21.93 -6.27
C GLU A 30 6.39 23.20 -7.13
N PRO A 31 7.50 23.92 -7.41
CA PRO A 31 7.44 25.13 -8.25
C PRO A 31 6.99 24.82 -9.68
N LEU A 32 7.40 23.69 -10.26
CA LEU A 32 6.96 23.27 -11.59
C LEU A 32 5.46 23.01 -11.64
N PHE A 33 4.96 22.17 -10.72
CA PHE A 33 3.53 21.87 -10.64
C PHE A 33 2.69 23.13 -10.43
N THR A 34 3.14 24.03 -9.55
CA THR A 34 2.45 25.29 -9.27
C THR A 34 2.41 26.19 -10.51
N ALA A 35 3.49 26.26 -11.29
CA ALA A 35 3.54 27.05 -12.52
C ALA A 35 2.58 26.48 -13.58
N ASP A 36 2.59 25.16 -13.79
CA ASP A 36 1.74 24.49 -14.77
C ASP A 36 0.25 24.56 -14.39
N LEU A 37 -0.10 24.44 -13.09
CA LEU A 37 -1.48 24.66 -12.62
C LEU A 37 -1.96 26.08 -12.91
N ARG A 38 -1.10 27.10 -12.71
CA ARG A 38 -1.45 28.51 -13.01
C ARG A 38 -1.67 28.78 -14.48
N ALA A 39 -1.04 27.99 -15.36
CA ALA A 39 -1.17 28.11 -16.80
C ALA A 39 -2.44 27.42 -17.34
N CYS A 40 -3.15 26.62 -16.54
CA CYS A 40 -4.38 25.97 -16.98
C CYS A 40 -5.50 26.99 -17.18
N GLU A 41 -6.11 26.98 -18.38
CA GLU A 41 -7.20 27.84 -18.76
C GLU A 41 -8.58 27.20 -18.60
N ASP A 42 -8.62 25.86 -18.48
CA ASP A 42 -9.84 25.07 -18.32
C ASP A 42 -9.61 23.78 -17.52
N LEU A 43 -10.70 23.08 -17.21
CA LEU A 43 -10.69 21.83 -16.45
C LEU A 43 -9.97 20.69 -17.20
N THR A 44 -10.02 20.64 -18.54
CA THR A 44 -9.36 19.59 -19.34
C THR A 44 -7.85 19.71 -19.23
N GLN A 45 -7.31 20.92 -19.31
CA GLN A 45 -5.89 21.19 -19.10
C GLN A 45 -5.47 20.86 -17.66
N ALA A 46 -6.32 21.17 -16.67
CA ALA A 46 -6.07 20.82 -15.27
C ALA A 46 -5.98 19.30 -15.07
N TRP A 47 -6.86 18.52 -15.68
CA TRP A 47 -6.81 17.06 -15.67
C TRP A 47 -5.49 16.52 -16.27
N GLY A 48 -5.11 17.03 -17.44
CA GLY A 48 -3.85 16.66 -18.10
C GLY A 48 -2.62 16.99 -17.25
N THR A 49 -2.59 18.19 -16.66
CA THR A 49 -1.50 18.65 -15.79
C THR A 49 -1.38 17.79 -14.54
N VAL A 50 -2.49 17.57 -13.81
CA VAL A 50 -2.50 16.75 -12.60
C VAL A 50 -2.08 15.32 -12.90
N SER A 51 -2.63 14.68 -13.94
CA SER A 51 -2.27 13.32 -14.35
C SER A 51 -0.80 13.20 -14.69
N SER A 52 -0.28 14.12 -15.51
CA SER A 52 1.12 14.10 -15.95
C SER A 52 2.11 14.25 -14.80
N HIS A 53 1.87 15.22 -13.91
CA HIS A 53 2.74 15.42 -12.73
C HIS A 53 2.68 14.26 -11.75
N ALA A 54 1.49 13.71 -11.48
CA ALA A 54 1.32 12.60 -10.59
C ALA A 54 2.02 11.32 -11.09
N SER A 55 1.82 10.97 -12.37
CA SER A 55 2.47 9.81 -12.99
C SER A 55 3.99 9.97 -13.09
N ARG A 56 4.47 11.19 -13.40
CA ARG A 56 5.91 11.49 -13.40
C ARG A 56 6.51 11.33 -12.01
N LEU A 57 5.82 11.82 -10.97
CA LEU A 57 6.30 11.71 -9.58
C LEU A 57 6.45 10.25 -9.17
N TRP A 58 5.46 9.41 -9.47
CA TRP A 58 5.51 7.97 -9.24
C TRP A 58 6.66 7.30 -9.99
N THR A 59 6.76 7.54 -11.30
CA THR A 59 7.79 6.94 -12.16
C THR A 59 9.19 7.32 -11.70
N GLU A 60 9.40 8.58 -11.35
CA GLU A 60 10.70 9.06 -10.87
C GLU A 60 11.06 8.48 -9.52
N ALA A 61 10.09 8.38 -8.60
CA ALA A 61 10.30 7.76 -7.30
C ALA A 61 10.65 6.27 -7.42
N ALA A 62 9.94 5.52 -8.28
CA ALA A 62 10.25 4.13 -8.54
C ALA A 62 11.64 3.97 -9.17
N ARG A 63 12.02 4.84 -10.11
CA ARG A 63 13.34 4.82 -10.76
C ARG A 63 14.49 5.12 -9.79
N THR A 64 14.32 6.09 -8.90
CA THR A 64 15.36 6.54 -7.95
C THR A 64 15.36 5.74 -6.64
N GLY A 65 14.25 5.07 -6.31
CA GLY A 65 14.08 4.26 -5.12
C GLY A 65 14.77 2.89 -5.16
N HIS A 66 15.28 2.46 -6.33
CA HIS A 66 15.94 1.18 -6.45
C HIS A 66 17.15 1.06 -5.49
N GLY A 67 17.11 0.05 -4.63
CA GLY A 67 18.15 -0.25 -3.67
C GLY A 67 18.19 0.64 -2.41
N ALA A 68 17.41 1.72 -2.39
CA ALA A 68 17.47 2.70 -1.31
C ALA A 68 16.64 2.33 -0.07
N LEU A 69 15.58 1.55 -0.22
CA LEU A 69 14.56 1.25 0.79
C LEU A 69 14.07 2.54 1.50
N ASP A 70 13.80 3.58 0.71
CA ASP A 70 13.36 4.89 1.19
C ASP A 70 12.15 5.41 0.38
N ASP A 71 10.99 5.51 1.00
CA ASP A 71 9.75 5.99 0.43
C ASP A 71 9.44 7.46 0.77
N ARG A 72 10.23 8.07 1.67
CA ARG A 72 10.00 9.42 2.19
C ARG A 72 10.00 10.51 1.11
N PRO A 73 10.88 10.49 0.09
CA PRO A 73 10.86 11.52 -0.95
C PRO A 73 9.53 11.54 -1.70
N LEU A 74 9.00 10.39 -2.10
CA LEU A 74 7.68 10.29 -2.74
C LEU A 74 6.58 10.77 -1.80
N TYR A 75 6.56 10.26 -0.57
CA TYR A 75 5.54 10.57 0.41
C TYR A 75 5.40 12.08 0.63
N TRP A 76 6.50 12.75 0.97
CA TRP A 76 6.49 14.18 1.25
C TRP A 76 6.20 15.03 0.00
N ALA A 77 6.74 14.65 -1.18
CA ALA A 77 6.43 15.36 -2.42
C ALA A 77 4.94 15.28 -2.75
N ARG A 78 4.32 14.10 -2.61
CA ARG A 78 2.89 13.93 -2.84
C ARG A 78 2.05 14.86 -1.96
N LEU A 79 2.37 14.95 -0.68
CA LEU A 79 1.63 15.79 0.27
C LEU A 79 1.79 17.29 -0.05
N VAL A 80 3.01 17.75 -0.35
CA VAL A 80 3.24 19.14 -0.74
C VAL A 80 2.43 19.49 -1.99
N LEU A 81 2.43 18.63 -3.03
CA LEU A 81 1.72 18.92 -4.27
C LEU A 81 0.20 18.77 -4.10
N ALA A 82 -0.26 17.83 -3.29
CA ALA A 82 -1.68 17.72 -2.92
C ALA A 82 -2.19 18.99 -2.24
N ALA A 83 -1.43 19.52 -1.27
CA ALA A 83 -1.75 20.78 -0.60
C ALA A 83 -1.80 21.97 -1.59
N ARG A 84 -0.90 22.01 -2.60
CA ARG A 84 -0.93 23.03 -3.65
C ARG A 84 -2.17 22.90 -4.53
N LEU A 85 -2.54 21.70 -4.95
CA LEU A 85 -3.76 21.43 -5.72
C LEU A 85 -5.01 21.82 -4.92
N ARG A 86 -5.05 21.50 -3.66
CA ARG A 86 -6.16 21.83 -2.74
C ARG A 86 -6.33 23.33 -2.57
N ALA A 87 -5.23 24.08 -2.43
CA ALA A 87 -5.23 25.53 -2.27
C ALA A 87 -5.37 26.30 -3.58
N TRP A 88 -5.23 25.64 -4.73
CA TRP A 88 -5.24 26.29 -6.05
C TRP A 88 -6.55 26.99 -6.34
N ARG A 89 -6.46 28.19 -6.93
CA ARG A 89 -7.59 29.04 -7.38
C ARG A 89 -7.39 29.30 -8.87
N PRO A 90 -8.06 28.53 -9.76
CA PRO A 90 -7.99 28.76 -11.21
C PRO A 90 -8.70 30.05 -11.62
N GLY A 91 -8.41 30.52 -12.84
CA GLY A 91 -9.11 31.61 -13.49
C GLY A 91 -10.49 31.26 -14.08
N PHE A 92 -10.88 29.98 -13.97
CA PHE A 92 -12.17 29.41 -14.42
C PHE A 92 -12.95 28.81 -13.25
N ASP A 93 -14.23 28.56 -13.46
CA ASP A 93 -15.07 27.94 -12.43
C ASP A 93 -14.64 26.50 -12.18
N LEU A 94 -14.37 26.15 -10.94
CA LEU A 94 -14.02 24.82 -10.46
C LEU A 94 -14.86 24.48 -9.25
N SER A 95 -15.82 23.59 -9.43
CA SER A 95 -16.68 23.10 -8.36
C SER A 95 -15.92 22.26 -7.32
N ASP A 96 -16.48 22.16 -6.10
CA ASP A 96 -15.91 21.29 -5.06
C ASP A 96 -15.86 19.81 -5.49
N ARG A 97 -16.80 19.35 -6.31
CA ARG A 97 -16.81 18.00 -6.86
C ARG A 97 -15.61 17.80 -7.82
N GLU A 98 -15.42 18.67 -8.78
CA GLU A 98 -14.32 18.58 -9.75
C GLU A 98 -12.95 18.68 -9.06
N ARG A 99 -12.84 19.52 -8.03
CA ARG A 99 -11.64 19.58 -7.19
C ARG A 99 -11.41 18.25 -6.47
N GLY A 100 -12.47 17.62 -5.93
CA GLY A 100 -12.39 16.30 -5.32
C GLY A 100 -11.92 15.24 -6.30
N GLU A 101 -12.41 15.26 -7.54
CA GLU A 101 -12.02 14.36 -8.62
C GLU A 101 -10.55 14.58 -9.02
N LEU A 102 -10.07 15.84 -9.12
CA LEU A 102 -8.64 16.13 -9.37
C LEU A 102 -7.74 15.64 -8.23
N LEU A 103 -8.17 15.76 -6.97
CA LEU A 103 -7.43 15.25 -5.82
C LEU A 103 -7.40 13.71 -5.81
N HIS A 104 -8.50 13.07 -6.19
CA HIS A 104 -8.56 11.62 -6.33
C HIS A 104 -7.64 11.12 -7.46
N LEU A 105 -7.64 11.77 -8.61
CA LEU A 105 -6.70 11.51 -9.71
C LEU A 105 -5.24 11.66 -9.24
N TRP A 106 -4.94 12.74 -8.50
CA TRP A 106 -3.63 12.95 -7.90
C TRP A 106 -3.23 11.78 -7.00
N GLU A 107 -4.10 11.40 -6.05
CA GLU A 107 -3.84 10.32 -5.09
C GLU A 107 -3.61 8.98 -5.81
N THR A 108 -4.47 8.59 -6.74
CA THR A 108 -4.37 7.29 -7.41
C THR A 108 -3.17 7.21 -8.36
N SER A 109 -2.88 8.26 -9.11
CA SER A 109 -1.78 8.28 -10.07
C SER A 109 -0.41 8.40 -9.39
N SER A 110 -0.27 9.24 -8.37
CA SER A 110 1.02 9.42 -7.65
C SER A 110 1.36 8.28 -6.70
N ARG A 111 0.44 7.32 -6.51
CA ARG A 111 0.62 6.11 -5.71
C ARG A 111 0.87 4.85 -6.55
N GLY A 112 0.88 4.96 -7.88
CA GLY A 112 0.98 3.82 -8.77
C GLY A 112 -0.31 3.02 -8.95
N ILE A 113 -1.41 3.38 -8.30
CA ILE A 113 -2.70 2.66 -8.41
C ILE A 113 -3.21 2.71 -9.86
N ALA A 114 -3.10 3.85 -10.51
CA ALA A 114 -3.48 4.02 -11.92
C ALA A 114 -2.54 3.30 -12.90
N ASP A 115 -1.35 2.88 -12.46
CA ASP A 115 -0.30 2.22 -13.28
C ASP A 115 -0.17 0.70 -13.01
N LEU A 116 -1.18 0.08 -12.40
CA LEU A 116 -1.21 -1.36 -12.11
C LEU A 116 -1.55 -2.21 -13.35
N ASP A 117 -1.31 -1.71 -14.55
CA ASP A 117 -1.55 -2.44 -15.79
C ASP A 117 -0.32 -3.20 -16.27
N PHE A 118 -0.59 -4.35 -16.91
CA PHE A 118 0.44 -5.27 -17.35
C PHE A 118 0.63 -5.24 -18.86
N PRO A 119 1.85 -5.54 -19.35
CA PRO A 119 2.07 -5.72 -20.76
C PRO A 119 1.20 -6.86 -21.32
N PRO A 120 0.76 -6.77 -22.58
CA PRO A 120 -0.02 -7.81 -23.22
C PRO A 120 0.83 -9.05 -23.57
N GLY A 121 0.14 -10.19 -23.73
CA GLY A 121 0.73 -11.47 -24.15
C GLY A 121 0.93 -12.47 -23.02
N ASP A 122 0.97 -13.76 -23.40
CA ASP A 122 0.96 -14.91 -22.48
C ASP A 122 2.33 -15.27 -21.91
N ARG A 123 3.38 -14.64 -22.42
CA ARG A 123 4.74 -14.80 -21.89
C ARG A 123 4.91 -14.21 -20.49
N TRP A 124 3.97 -13.39 -20.05
CA TRP A 124 4.07 -12.67 -18.78
C TRP A 124 3.38 -13.42 -17.66
N ILE A 125 4.08 -13.55 -16.54
CA ILE A 125 3.49 -13.83 -15.22
C ILE A 125 3.34 -12.48 -14.51
N ARG A 126 2.14 -12.13 -14.14
CA ARG A 126 1.73 -10.81 -13.70
C ARG A 126 1.54 -10.76 -12.19
N VAL A 127 2.41 -10.04 -11.50
CA VAL A 127 2.38 -9.93 -10.05
C VAL A 127 2.02 -8.51 -9.64
N VAL A 128 0.99 -8.37 -8.82
CA VAL A 128 0.72 -7.12 -8.09
C VAL A 128 1.36 -7.22 -6.72
N ALA A 129 2.16 -6.22 -6.33
CA ALA A 129 2.63 -6.06 -4.96
C ALA A 129 2.30 -4.66 -4.45
N THR A 130 1.89 -4.53 -3.18
CA THR A 130 1.55 -3.22 -2.62
C THR A 130 2.30 -2.96 -1.32
N GLY A 131 2.54 -1.69 -1.03
CA GLY A 131 3.08 -1.24 0.25
C GLY A 131 2.22 -0.16 0.88
N PHE A 132 2.69 0.42 1.97
CA PHE A 132 2.02 1.51 2.68
C PHE A 132 2.93 2.74 2.80
N ASP A 133 2.31 3.91 2.89
CA ASP A 133 2.95 5.16 3.29
C ASP A 133 3.64 5.05 4.66
N PRO A 134 4.60 5.92 4.95
CA PRO A 134 5.12 6.16 6.30
C PRO A 134 3.99 6.48 7.30
N PHE A 135 4.21 6.13 8.57
CA PHE A 135 3.27 6.42 9.66
C PHE A 135 4.04 6.60 10.99
N HIS A 136 3.36 7.02 12.08
CA HIS A 136 3.97 7.51 13.31
C HIS A 136 4.80 8.80 13.13
N LEU A 137 4.37 9.65 12.23
CA LEU A 137 5.11 10.84 11.81
C LEU A 137 5.06 12.00 12.81
N ASP A 138 4.17 11.93 13.80
CA ASP A 138 4.14 12.85 14.93
C ASP A 138 5.29 12.57 15.91
N GLU A 139 5.73 11.31 15.99
CA GLU A 139 6.84 10.86 16.82
C GLU A 139 8.18 10.98 16.10
N ASP A 140 8.19 10.64 14.80
CA ASP A 140 9.38 10.63 13.96
C ASP A 140 9.03 10.99 12.51
N PRO A 141 9.15 12.27 12.09
CA PRO A 141 8.90 12.71 10.72
C PRO A 141 9.93 12.18 9.71
N GLU A 142 11.04 11.60 10.15
CA GLU A 142 12.02 10.91 9.31
C GLU A 142 11.72 9.41 9.16
N CYS A 143 10.62 8.92 9.71
CA CYS A 143 10.22 7.52 9.60
C CYS A 143 9.94 7.14 8.14
N SER A 144 10.58 6.05 7.67
CA SER A 144 10.29 5.39 6.40
C SER A 144 9.45 4.13 6.64
N ASN A 145 8.66 3.73 5.66
CA ASN A 145 7.96 2.45 5.69
C ASN A 145 8.65 1.45 4.74
N PRO A 146 9.27 0.37 5.25
CA PRO A 146 9.97 -0.58 4.41
C PRO A 146 9.07 -1.25 3.35
N SER A 147 7.76 -1.32 3.57
CA SER A 147 6.83 -1.88 2.59
C SER A 147 6.55 -0.92 1.43
N GLY A 148 6.41 0.38 1.70
CA GLY A 148 6.28 1.41 0.66
C GLY A 148 7.54 1.55 -0.17
N ALA A 149 8.70 1.56 0.52
CA ALA A 149 10.00 1.57 -0.13
C ALA A 149 10.24 0.32 -1.00
N ALA A 150 9.83 -0.86 -0.52
CA ALA A 150 9.89 -2.09 -1.31
C ALA A 150 8.97 -2.04 -2.54
N ALA A 151 7.78 -1.44 -2.42
CA ALA A 151 6.90 -1.26 -3.57
C ALA A 151 7.55 -0.39 -4.66
N LEU A 152 8.29 0.67 -4.29
CA LEU A 152 9.06 1.48 -5.25
C LEU A 152 10.16 0.65 -5.93
N ASP A 153 10.92 -0.13 -5.16
CA ASP A 153 12.01 -0.97 -5.68
C ASP A 153 11.52 -2.08 -6.61
N LEU A 154 10.36 -2.66 -6.32
CA LEU A 154 9.78 -3.75 -7.09
C LEU A 154 9.06 -3.29 -8.36
N ASN A 155 8.71 -2.00 -8.50
CA ASN A 155 7.91 -1.55 -9.63
C ASN A 155 8.65 -1.73 -10.96
N GLY A 156 8.06 -2.51 -11.86
CA GLY A 156 8.66 -2.84 -13.15
C GLY A 156 9.74 -3.92 -13.09
N TRP A 157 10.04 -4.49 -11.92
CA TRP A 157 11.00 -5.59 -11.80
C TRP A 157 10.53 -6.80 -12.60
N THR A 158 11.46 -7.40 -13.35
CA THR A 158 11.23 -8.61 -14.15
C THR A 158 12.23 -9.69 -13.80
N PHE A 159 11.77 -10.96 -13.84
CA PHE A 159 12.63 -12.11 -13.59
C PHE A 159 12.09 -13.37 -14.32
N PRO A 160 12.98 -14.34 -14.66
CA PRO A 160 12.58 -15.57 -15.35
C PRO A 160 11.83 -16.53 -14.41
N VAL A 161 10.79 -17.19 -14.92
CA VAL A 161 10.07 -18.28 -14.26
C VAL A 161 9.77 -19.35 -15.31
N GLY A 162 10.60 -20.39 -15.36
CA GLY A 162 10.56 -21.36 -16.44
C GLY A 162 10.80 -20.70 -17.80
N GLU A 163 9.91 -20.94 -18.76
CA GLU A 163 9.93 -20.33 -20.09
C GLU A 163 9.27 -18.95 -20.18
N ARG A 164 8.68 -18.48 -19.07
CA ARG A 164 7.96 -17.19 -18.98
C ARG A 164 8.79 -16.17 -18.21
N THR A 165 8.35 -14.92 -18.26
CA THR A 165 8.94 -13.82 -17.50
C THR A 165 7.91 -13.25 -16.56
N ALA A 166 8.23 -13.16 -15.28
CA ALA A 166 7.42 -12.44 -14.32
C ALA A 166 7.65 -10.92 -14.45
N VAL A 167 6.60 -10.14 -14.29
CA VAL A 167 6.64 -8.68 -14.19
C VAL A 167 5.84 -8.24 -12.98
N VAL A 168 6.43 -7.36 -12.17
CA VAL A 168 5.79 -6.84 -10.96
C VAL A 168 5.29 -5.43 -11.23
N ARG A 169 4.03 -5.17 -10.85
CA ARG A 169 3.44 -3.83 -10.79
C ARG A 169 3.08 -3.51 -9.36
N THR A 170 3.31 -2.28 -8.94
CA THR A 170 3.18 -1.94 -7.54
C THR A 170 2.38 -0.67 -7.30
N ALA A 171 1.83 -0.57 -6.08
CA ALA A 171 1.19 0.62 -5.57
C ALA A 171 1.51 0.81 -4.09
N VAL A 172 1.37 2.06 -3.61
CA VAL A 172 1.52 2.41 -2.19
C VAL A 172 0.18 2.90 -1.65
N PHE A 173 -0.34 2.26 -0.61
CA PHE A 173 -1.60 2.63 0.03
C PHE A 173 -1.40 3.67 1.13
N PRO A 174 -2.36 4.59 1.33
CA PRO A 174 -2.33 5.54 2.44
C PRO A 174 -2.56 4.84 3.78
N VAL A 175 -1.98 5.40 4.83
CA VAL A 175 -2.30 5.02 6.21
C VAL A 175 -3.44 5.92 6.68
N ARG A 176 -4.62 5.74 6.11
CA ARG A 176 -5.83 6.55 6.38
C ARG A 176 -7.09 5.69 6.32
N TRP A 177 -7.85 5.65 7.41
CA TRP A 177 -9.10 4.90 7.49
C TRP A 177 -10.15 5.35 6.47
N ALA A 178 -10.22 6.66 6.21
CA ALA A 178 -11.21 7.23 5.30
C ALA A 178 -11.09 6.70 3.86
N ASP A 179 -9.87 6.45 3.38
CA ASP A 179 -9.64 5.90 2.04
C ASP A 179 -10.09 4.43 1.95
N PHE A 180 -9.89 3.68 3.03
CA PHE A 180 -10.38 2.31 3.13
C PHE A 180 -11.91 2.25 3.24
N ASP A 181 -12.51 3.18 3.98
CA ASP A 181 -13.96 3.34 4.04
C ASP A 181 -14.56 3.72 2.68
N ALA A 182 -13.84 4.51 1.87
CA ALA A 182 -14.22 4.87 0.51
C ALA A 182 -14.02 3.75 -0.53
N GLY A 183 -13.43 2.60 -0.15
CA GLY A 183 -13.26 1.46 -1.05
C GLY A 183 -12.00 1.51 -1.92
N LEU A 184 -10.97 2.28 -1.54
CA LEU A 184 -9.73 2.41 -2.32
C LEU A 184 -9.05 1.06 -2.60
N VAL A 185 -9.15 0.08 -1.68
CA VAL A 185 -8.56 -1.25 -1.88
C VAL A 185 -9.25 -1.99 -3.01
N GLU A 186 -10.58 -1.96 -3.03
CA GLU A 186 -11.39 -2.57 -4.08
C GLU A 186 -11.20 -1.88 -5.43
N GLU A 187 -11.16 -0.54 -5.44
CA GLU A 187 -10.86 0.24 -6.65
C GLU A 187 -9.50 -0.15 -7.25
N ALA A 188 -8.48 -0.27 -6.40
CA ALA A 188 -7.13 -0.60 -6.85
C ALA A 188 -6.98 -2.06 -7.30
N LEU A 189 -7.57 -3.02 -6.59
CA LEU A 189 -7.23 -4.44 -6.72
C LEU A 189 -8.30 -5.29 -7.39
N ALA A 190 -9.61 -5.00 -7.27
CA ALA A 190 -10.65 -5.91 -7.74
C ALA A 190 -10.53 -6.24 -9.24
N GLY A 191 -10.34 -5.23 -10.08
CA GLY A 191 -10.18 -5.42 -11.53
C GLY A 191 -8.87 -6.14 -11.92
N ARG A 192 -7.89 -6.21 -11.02
CA ARG A 192 -6.58 -6.84 -11.31
C ARG A 192 -6.64 -8.36 -11.26
N TYR A 193 -7.55 -8.92 -10.48
CA TYR A 193 -7.74 -10.38 -10.38
C TYR A 193 -8.10 -11.05 -11.71
N ALA A 194 -8.69 -10.33 -12.65
CA ALA A 194 -8.93 -10.85 -13.99
C ALA A 194 -7.64 -11.17 -14.78
N ARG A 195 -6.52 -10.52 -14.45
CA ARG A 195 -5.28 -10.61 -15.23
C ARG A 195 -4.03 -10.96 -14.41
N ALA A 196 -4.02 -10.71 -13.11
CA ALA A 196 -2.89 -11.04 -12.24
C ALA A 196 -2.75 -12.54 -12.04
N ASP A 197 -1.52 -12.99 -11.83
CA ASP A 197 -1.18 -14.37 -11.48
C ASP A 197 -0.78 -14.48 -9.99
N ALA A 198 -0.60 -13.35 -9.28
CA ALA A 198 -0.51 -13.24 -7.83
C ALA A 198 -0.78 -11.80 -7.37
N VAL A 199 -1.37 -11.64 -6.17
CA VAL A 199 -1.57 -10.33 -5.51
C VAL A 199 -1.04 -10.40 -4.08
N ILE A 200 0.05 -9.65 -3.80
CA ILE A 200 0.76 -9.67 -2.53
C ILE A 200 0.68 -8.29 -1.89
N THR A 201 0.13 -8.18 -0.70
CA THR A 201 0.16 -6.93 0.05
C THR A 201 1.29 -6.97 1.09
N LEU A 202 2.03 -5.86 1.21
CA LEU A 202 3.14 -5.73 2.14
C LEU A 202 2.85 -4.65 3.17
N SER A 203 3.27 -4.84 4.41
CA SER A 203 3.28 -3.79 5.44
C SER A 203 4.47 -3.93 6.38
N ARG A 204 4.71 -2.88 7.18
CA ARG A 204 5.75 -2.89 8.20
C ARG A 204 5.36 -3.80 9.36
N GLY A 205 6.15 -4.83 9.59
CA GLY A 205 5.95 -5.84 10.62
C GLY A 205 6.84 -5.68 11.85
N ARG A 206 7.09 -6.81 12.50
CA ARG A 206 7.98 -6.93 13.65
C ARG A 206 9.44 -6.77 13.23
N PRO A 207 10.35 -6.38 14.14
CA PRO A 207 11.77 -6.43 13.85
C PRO A 207 12.24 -7.86 13.52
N GLU A 208 13.26 -7.96 12.68
CA GLU A 208 14.09 -9.15 12.50
C GLU A 208 13.41 -10.41 11.93
N ARG A 209 12.20 -10.31 11.33
CA ARG A 209 11.59 -11.42 10.62
C ARG A 209 10.52 -10.98 9.61
N PHE A 210 10.29 -11.82 8.60
CA PHE A 210 9.11 -11.74 7.74
C PHE A 210 8.02 -12.64 8.31
N ASP A 211 6.78 -12.11 8.41
CA ASP A 211 5.61 -12.92 8.75
C ASP A 211 4.72 -13.06 7.48
N LEU A 212 4.47 -14.29 7.05
CA LEU A 212 3.46 -14.60 6.05
C LEU A 212 2.14 -14.82 6.80
N GLU A 213 1.22 -13.86 6.68
CA GLU A 213 -0.01 -13.88 7.47
C GLU A 213 -1.01 -14.87 6.87
N VAL A 214 -1.32 -15.92 7.62
CA VAL A 214 -2.19 -16.99 7.16
C VAL A 214 -3.67 -16.65 7.33
N TRP A 215 -4.03 -15.98 8.43
CA TRP A 215 -5.42 -15.63 8.74
C TRP A 215 -5.60 -14.13 8.91
N ASN A 216 -6.63 -13.59 8.28
CA ASN A 216 -6.95 -12.16 8.32
C ASN A 216 -8.35 -11.97 8.91
N GLY A 217 -8.49 -11.05 9.84
CA GLY A 217 -9.75 -10.84 10.58
C GLY A 217 -10.53 -9.63 10.09
N SER A 218 -11.86 -9.71 10.13
CA SER A 218 -12.78 -8.63 9.77
C SER A 218 -12.93 -7.56 10.86
N TRP A 219 -11.83 -7.17 11.53
CA TRP A 219 -11.89 -6.29 12.71
C TRP A 219 -10.86 -5.16 12.66
N ARG A 220 -11.27 -3.99 13.17
CA ARG A 220 -10.46 -2.80 13.42
C ARG A 220 -10.34 -2.55 14.91
N GLY A 221 -9.13 -2.42 15.44
CA GLY A 221 -8.84 -2.28 16.87
C GLY A 221 -8.72 -0.87 17.40
N GLY A 222 -8.93 0.16 16.58
CA GLY A 222 -8.93 1.55 17.03
C GLY A 222 -7.57 2.27 16.96
N GLY A 223 -6.58 1.72 16.26
CA GLY A 223 -5.32 2.42 16.00
C GLY A 223 -5.51 3.74 15.26
N THR A 224 -4.75 4.78 15.63
CA THR A 224 -4.80 6.11 15.03
C THR A 224 -4.07 6.15 13.70
N ASP A 225 -4.70 6.72 12.67
CA ASP A 225 -4.12 6.89 11.33
C ASP A 225 -3.33 8.20 11.16
N ASN A 226 -2.82 8.47 9.96
CA ASN A 226 -2.05 9.68 9.66
C ASN A 226 -2.86 10.98 9.73
N LEU A 227 -4.20 10.90 9.77
CA LEU A 227 -5.08 12.05 9.98
C LEU A 227 -5.48 12.24 11.45
N GLY A 228 -4.98 11.40 12.37
CA GLY A 228 -5.36 11.42 13.77
C GLY A 228 -6.71 10.77 14.06
N LEU A 229 -7.26 10.00 13.11
CA LEU A 229 -8.55 9.32 13.24
C LEU A 229 -8.33 7.87 13.70
N ALA A 230 -9.22 7.39 14.56
CA ALA A 230 -9.29 5.99 14.98
C ALA A 230 -10.58 5.34 14.50
N ARG A 231 -10.55 4.04 14.21
CA ARG A 231 -11.72 3.25 13.83
C ARG A 231 -11.71 1.92 14.57
N THR A 232 -12.82 1.63 15.25
CA THR A 232 -13.02 0.37 15.96
C THR A 232 -14.28 -0.31 15.46
N GLY A 233 -14.24 -1.61 15.27
CA GLY A 233 -15.39 -2.39 14.85
C GLY A 233 -15.11 -3.28 13.65
N ARG A 234 -16.17 -3.82 13.08
CA ARG A 234 -16.06 -4.71 11.92
C ARG A 234 -15.63 -3.93 10.67
N VAL A 235 -14.75 -4.55 9.89
CA VAL A 235 -14.35 -4.01 8.58
C VAL A 235 -15.57 -3.84 7.69
N PRO A 236 -15.84 -2.64 7.13
CA PRO A 236 -16.91 -2.43 6.18
C PRO A 236 -16.52 -3.01 4.81
N ALA A 237 -16.60 -4.34 4.70
CA ALA A 237 -16.30 -5.04 3.45
C ALA A 237 -17.47 -4.93 2.47
N PRO A 238 -17.19 -4.83 1.15
CA PRO A 238 -18.23 -4.73 0.14
C PRO A 238 -19.06 -6.01 0.06
N GLY A 239 -20.38 -5.86 -0.05
CA GLY A 239 -21.34 -6.92 -0.29
C GLY A 239 -21.78 -7.70 0.95
N PRO A 240 -22.91 -8.42 0.84
CA PRO A 240 -23.45 -9.21 1.94
C PRO A 240 -22.61 -10.45 2.22
N GLY A 241 -22.65 -10.93 3.47
CA GLY A 241 -22.07 -12.24 3.84
C GLY A 241 -20.54 -12.25 3.91
N ALA A 242 -19.88 -11.11 4.08
CA ALA A 242 -18.43 -11.12 4.31
C ALA A 242 -18.09 -11.93 5.58
N PRO A 243 -17.13 -12.91 5.51
CA PRO A 243 -16.80 -13.79 6.62
C PRO A 243 -16.07 -13.03 7.75
N GLU A 244 -16.03 -13.61 8.93
CA GLU A 244 -15.21 -13.11 10.03
C GLU A 244 -13.71 -13.23 9.74
N TRP A 245 -13.34 -14.30 9.03
CA TRP A 245 -11.98 -14.66 8.71
C TRP A 245 -11.82 -14.96 7.23
N THR A 246 -10.73 -14.50 6.65
CA THR A 246 -10.26 -14.93 5.34
C THR A 246 -8.89 -15.60 5.48
N ARG A 247 -8.53 -16.43 4.52
CA ARG A 247 -7.26 -17.16 4.57
C ARG A 247 -6.37 -16.77 3.38
N SER A 248 -5.08 -16.60 3.64
CA SER A 248 -4.07 -16.46 2.60
C SER A 248 -4.05 -17.70 1.69
N SER A 249 -4.02 -17.52 0.39
CA SER A 249 -3.81 -18.55 -0.61
C SER A 249 -2.38 -18.56 -1.17
N LEU A 250 -1.46 -17.78 -0.59
CA LEU A 250 -0.04 -17.86 -0.93
C LEU A 250 0.52 -19.27 -0.66
N PRO A 251 1.44 -19.78 -1.47
CA PRO A 251 2.11 -21.08 -1.24
C PRO A 251 3.14 -20.96 -0.10
N VAL A 252 2.62 -20.88 1.13
CA VAL A 252 3.38 -20.50 2.34
C VAL A 252 4.58 -21.41 2.56
N GLU A 253 4.42 -22.73 2.46
CA GLU A 253 5.49 -23.71 2.67
C GLU A 253 6.63 -23.47 1.66
N ARG A 254 6.28 -23.28 0.40
CA ARG A 254 7.26 -22.99 -0.68
C ARG A 254 8.00 -21.68 -0.44
N VAL A 255 7.28 -20.63 0.00
CA VAL A 255 7.88 -19.34 0.30
C VAL A 255 8.85 -19.45 1.48
N VAL A 256 8.46 -20.11 2.56
CA VAL A 256 9.33 -20.34 3.73
C VAL A 256 10.59 -21.15 3.35
N GLU A 257 10.46 -22.13 2.48
CA GLU A 257 11.58 -22.94 2.02
C GLU A 257 12.56 -22.16 1.13
N ARG A 258 12.03 -21.38 0.16
CA ARG A 258 12.84 -20.76 -0.90
C ARG A 258 13.30 -19.34 -0.62
N ALA A 259 12.57 -18.56 0.18
CA ALA A 259 12.89 -17.17 0.46
C ALA A 259 13.86 -17.00 1.64
N ARG A 260 14.89 -17.83 1.70
CA ARG A 260 15.93 -17.79 2.75
C ARG A 260 16.80 -16.55 2.57
N GLY A 261 17.21 -15.95 3.68
CA GLY A 261 18.06 -14.78 3.69
C GLY A 261 18.47 -14.41 5.11
N ARG A 262 18.75 -13.13 5.31
CA ARG A 262 19.16 -12.58 6.62
C ARG A 262 18.13 -12.82 7.71
N TYR A 263 16.84 -12.68 7.36
CA TYR A 263 15.75 -12.78 8.32
C TYR A 263 14.97 -14.10 8.14
N PRO A 264 14.50 -14.73 9.21
CA PRO A 264 13.59 -15.86 9.10
C PRO A 264 12.29 -15.42 8.41
N VAL A 265 11.74 -16.30 7.57
CA VAL A 265 10.41 -16.18 6.99
C VAL A 265 9.50 -17.18 7.70
N VAL A 266 8.45 -16.69 8.34
CA VAL A 266 7.60 -17.47 9.25
C VAL A 266 6.16 -17.49 8.74
N ALA A 267 5.54 -18.67 8.69
CA ALA A 267 4.10 -18.80 8.54
C ALA A 267 3.44 -18.38 9.86
N HIS A 268 2.80 -17.21 9.86
CA HIS A 268 2.16 -16.67 11.06
C HIS A 268 0.68 -17.02 11.06
N THR A 269 0.28 -17.92 11.96
CA THR A 269 -1.10 -18.45 12.09
C THR A 269 -1.86 -17.82 13.25
N GLY A 270 -1.17 -17.12 14.15
CA GLY A 270 -1.76 -16.58 15.39
C GLY A 270 -2.83 -15.51 15.13
N VAL A 271 -3.93 -15.59 15.88
CA VAL A 271 -5.04 -14.65 15.83
C VAL A 271 -5.58 -14.36 17.23
N THR A 272 -6.41 -13.29 17.34
CA THR A 272 -7.24 -13.08 18.54
C THR A 272 -8.71 -13.13 18.13
N GLU A 273 -9.49 -13.93 18.82
CA GLU A 273 -10.92 -14.18 18.53
C GLU A 273 -11.80 -13.97 19.75
N VAL A 274 -13.08 -13.74 19.53
CA VAL A 274 -14.13 -14.02 20.52
C VAL A 274 -14.75 -15.37 20.13
N PRO A 275 -14.74 -16.39 21.03
CA PRO A 275 -15.31 -17.69 20.74
C PRO A 275 -16.78 -17.64 20.34
N ALA A 276 -17.28 -18.63 19.60
CA ALA A 276 -18.68 -18.70 19.15
C ALA A 276 -19.72 -18.59 20.29
N GLY A 277 -19.36 -19.01 21.50
CA GLY A 277 -20.21 -18.86 22.70
C GLY A 277 -20.15 -17.48 23.35
N GLY A 278 -19.40 -16.52 22.82
CA GLY A 278 -19.16 -15.21 23.42
C GLY A 278 -18.05 -15.26 24.49
N GLY A 279 -17.89 -14.16 25.21
CA GLY A 279 -16.89 -14.01 26.27
C GLY A 279 -15.76 -13.06 25.89
N ASP A 280 -14.69 -13.08 26.66
CA ASP A 280 -13.51 -12.23 26.42
C ASP A 280 -12.69 -12.71 25.21
N PRO A 281 -11.97 -11.80 24.54
CA PRO A 281 -11.06 -12.16 23.45
C PRO A 281 -9.97 -13.14 23.91
N VAL A 282 -9.71 -14.16 23.10
CA VAL A 282 -8.73 -15.22 23.35
C VAL A 282 -7.71 -15.27 22.21
N VAL A 283 -6.43 -15.40 22.54
CA VAL A 283 -5.36 -15.64 21.57
C VAL A 283 -5.33 -17.10 21.15
N ARG A 284 -5.28 -17.36 19.85
CA ARG A 284 -5.11 -18.67 19.23
C ARG A 284 -3.83 -18.72 18.43
N ALA A 285 -3.00 -19.72 18.68
CA ALA A 285 -1.72 -19.87 17.99
C ALA A 285 -1.87 -20.45 16.57
N GLU A 286 -2.88 -21.29 16.33
CA GLU A 286 -3.02 -22.09 15.11
C GLU A 286 -4.22 -21.66 14.22
N GLY A 287 -4.67 -20.43 14.37
CA GLY A 287 -5.81 -19.90 13.62
C GLY A 287 -7.11 -19.89 14.40
N PRO A 288 -8.18 -19.35 13.80
CA PRO A 288 -9.45 -19.12 14.47
C PRO A 288 -10.24 -20.41 14.68
N SER A 289 -11.00 -20.44 15.77
CA SER A 289 -11.96 -21.51 16.05
C SER A 289 -13.20 -21.39 15.16
N PRO A 290 -13.86 -22.49 14.81
CA PRO A 290 -15.10 -22.45 14.04
C PRO A 290 -16.19 -21.57 14.69
N GLY A 291 -16.77 -20.64 13.91
CA GLY A 291 -17.84 -19.76 14.37
C GLY A 291 -17.40 -18.61 15.28
N SER A 292 -16.10 -18.42 15.48
CA SER A 292 -15.57 -17.29 16.27
C SER A 292 -15.67 -15.97 15.51
N SER A 293 -15.64 -14.86 16.26
CA SER A 293 -15.58 -13.51 15.72
C SER A 293 -14.18 -12.91 15.85
N ALA A 294 -13.72 -12.21 14.81
CA ALA A 294 -12.39 -11.64 14.77
C ALA A 294 -12.19 -10.47 15.76
N ARG A 295 -10.96 -10.40 16.33
CA ARG A 295 -10.44 -9.23 17.04
C ARG A 295 -9.06 -8.82 16.53
N CYS A 296 -8.18 -9.76 16.23
CA CYS A 296 -6.94 -9.51 15.51
C CYS A 296 -6.72 -10.65 14.52
N GLY A 297 -6.42 -10.31 13.26
CA GLY A 297 -5.86 -11.27 12.33
C GLY A 297 -4.36 -11.46 12.56
N GLY A 298 -3.69 -12.22 11.71
CA GLY A 298 -2.23 -12.35 11.74
C GLY A 298 -1.54 -10.99 11.62
N GLY A 299 -2.07 -10.10 10.78
CA GLY A 299 -1.61 -8.72 10.62
C GLY A 299 -1.99 -7.75 11.75
N GLY A 300 -2.53 -8.23 12.86
CA GLY A 300 -3.03 -7.39 13.95
C GLY A 300 -4.48 -6.95 13.77
N ASP A 301 -4.76 -5.69 14.12
CA ASP A 301 -6.10 -5.08 14.09
C ASP A 301 -6.09 -3.68 13.45
N TYR A 302 -5.06 -3.37 12.68
CA TYR A 302 -4.85 -2.10 11.99
C TYR A 302 -5.03 -2.23 10.46
N LEU A 303 -4.67 -1.20 9.70
CA LEU A 303 -4.81 -1.17 8.24
C LEU A 303 -4.07 -2.32 7.53
N SER A 304 -2.99 -2.84 8.12
CA SER A 304 -2.28 -4.02 7.62
C SER A 304 -3.15 -5.28 7.62
N ASN A 305 -3.90 -5.52 8.70
CA ASN A 305 -4.88 -6.60 8.74
C ASN A 305 -6.06 -6.34 7.78
N GLU A 306 -6.53 -5.10 7.70
CA GLU A 306 -7.64 -4.78 6.81
C GLU A 306 -7.32 -4.96 5.34
N ILE A 307 -6.16 -4.49 4.86
CA ILE A 307 -5.76 -4.73 3.46
C ILE A 307 -5.58 -6.22 3.20
N ALA A 308 -5.02 -6.97 4.15
CA ALA A 308 -4.88 -8.41 4.05
C ALA A 308 -6.24 -9.11 3.93
N TYR A 309 -7.19 -8.74 4.80
CA TYR A 309 -8.55 -9.25 4.78
C TYR A 309 -9.27 -8.92 3.46
N ARG A 310 -9.24 -7.66 3.01
CA ARG A 310 -9.88 -7.25 1.74
C ARG A 310 -9.23 -7.92 0.54
N ASN A 311 -7.91 -8.00 0.49
CA ASN A 311 -7.16 -8.65 -0.59
C ASN A 311 -7.54 -10.13 -0.74
N THR A 312 -7.53 -10.89 0.36
CA THR A 312 -7.90 -12.31 0.32
C THR A 312 -9.39 -12.51 0.06
N LEU A 313 -10.27 -11.62 0.56
CA LEU A 313 -11.68 -11.64 0.23
C LEU A 313 -11.95 -11.39 -1.26
N LEU A 314 -11.20 -10.49 -1.89
CA LEU A 314 -11.28 -10.25 -3.35
C LEU A 314 -10.80 -11.49 -4.13
N SER A 315 -9.75 -12.15 -3.67
CA SER A 315 -9.27 -13.42 -4.27
C SER A 315 -10.32 -14.52 -4.18
N GLU A 316 -10.94 -14.71 -3.00
CA GLU A 316 -12.01 -15.72 -2.80
C GLU A 316 -13.25 -15.48 -3.69
N ARG A 317 -13.49 -14.23 -4.09
CA ARG A 317 -14.62 -13.82 -4.94
C ARG A 317 -14.27 -13.72 -6.42
N ALA A 318 -13.00 -13.83 -6.75
CA ALA A 318 -12.55 -13.77 -8.14
C ALA A 318 -12.95 -15.02 -8.92
N GLU A 319 -13.18 -14.88 -10.23
CA GLU A 319 -13.47 -16.01 -11.13
C GLU A 319 -12.24 -16.92 -11.34
N ARG A 320 -11.05 -16.38 -11.13
CA ARG A 320 -9.77 -17.09 -11.28
C ARG A 320 -9.19 -17.41 -9.91
N ASP A 321 -8.59 -18.57 -9.80
CA ASP A 321 -7.78 -18.93 -8.63
C ASP A 321 -6.43 -18.21 -8.70
N VAL A 322 -6.34 -17.07 -8.02
CA VAL A 322 -5.16 -16.20 -7.98
C VAL A 322 -4.60 -16.17 -6.57
N PRO A 323 -3.36 -16.66 -6.35
CA PRO A 323 -2.73 -16.58 -5.04
C PRO A 323 -2.71 -15.15 -4.48
N ALA A 324 -3.25 -14.99 -3.27
CA ALA A 324 -3.32 -13.71 -2.59
C ALA A 324 -2.98 -13.85 -1.10
N GLY A 325 -2.34 -12.84 -0.55
CA GLY A 325 -2.03 -12.82 0.88
C GLY A 325 -1.24 -11.59 1.28
N HIS A 326 -0.77 -11.62 2.52
CA HIS A 326 -0.08 -10.49 3.16
C HIS A 326 1.25 -10.92 3.75
N VAL A 327 2.23 -10.04 3.60
CA VAL A 327 3.59 -10.23 4.14
C VAL A 327 3.98 -9.02 4.99
N HIS A 328 4.26 -9.24 6.24
CA HIS A 328 4.93 -8.27 7.09
C HIS A 328 6.43 -8.25 6.84
N VAL A 329 6.93 -7.05 6.53
CA VAL A 329 8.34 -6.77 6.25
C VAL A 329 9.03 -6.34 7.54
N PRO A 330 10.22 -6.86 7.89
CA PRO A 330 10.94 -6.46 9.09
C PRO A 330 11.28 -4.98 9.09
N ARG A 331 11.27 -4.37 10.28
CA ARG A 331 11.81 -3.02 10.46
C ARG A 331 13.32 -3.07 10.31
N THR A 332 13.83 -2.33 9.35
CA THR A 332 15.27 -2.10 9.21
C THR A 332 15.62 -0.73 9.80
N ARG A 333 16.71 -0.65 10.55
CA ARG A 333 17.19 0.61 11.12
C ARG A 333 18.51 1.06 10.50
N ARG A 334 19.21 0.18 9.85
CA ARG A 334 20.55 0.40 9.34
C ARG A 334 20.58 0.27 7.83
N PRO A 335 21.24 1.19 7.11
CA PRO A 335 21.31 1.14 5.64
C PRO A 335 21.88 -0.17 5.09
N GLU A 336 22.83 -0.81 5.81
CA GLU A 336 23.39 -2.10 5.42
C GLU A 336 22.38 -3.26 5.41
N GLU A 337 21.25 -3.10 6.10
CA GLU A 337 20.16 -4.08 6.11
C GLU A 337 19.22 -3.94 4.91
N HIS A 338 19.24 -2.80 4.24
CA HIS A 338 18.29 -2.49 3.16
C HIS A 338 18.43 -3.44 1.97
N ALA A 339 19.66 -3.69 1.53
CA ALA A 339 19.93 -4.59 0.41
C ALA A 339 19.48 -6.03 0.69
N ASP A 340 19.75 -6.52 1.91
CA ASP A 340 19.33 -7.86 2.33
C ASP A 340 17.82 -7.98 2.40
N THR A 341 17.14 -6.96 2.93
CA THR A 341 15.68 -6.91 3.02
C THR A 341 15.04 -6.91 1.65
N LEU A 342 15.51 -6.06 0.72
CA LEU A 342 15.01 -6.02 -0.65
C LEU A 342 15.26 -7.32 -1.41
N ALA A 343 16.47 -7.90 -1.27
CA ALA A 343 16.78 -9.20 -1.88
C ALA A 343 15.84 -10.29 -1.38
N GLN A 344 15.53 -10.29 -0.09
CA GLN A 344 14.64 -11.29 0.50
C GLN A 344 13.17 -11.06 0.13
N ILE A 345 12.70 -9.82 0.00
CA ILE A 345 11.36 -9.51 -0.54
C ILE A 345 11.24 -10.02 -1.99
N ARG A 346 12.25 -9.78 -2.82
CA ARG A 346 12.30 -10.33 -4.19
C ARG A 346 12.25 -11.85 -4.21
N ALA A 347 12.97 -12.51 -3.29
CA ALA A 347 12.92 -13.97 -3.15
C ALA A 347 11.53 -14.47 -2.73
N ILE A 348 10.83 -13.76 -1.83
CA ILE A 348 9.44 -14.05 -1.44
C ILE A 348 8.52 -13.95 -2.66
N VAL A 349 8.56 -12.83 -3.39
CA VAL A 349 7.75 -12.61 -4.59
C VAL A 349 8.03 -13.69 -5.65
N ALA A 350 9.30 -14.00 -5.90
CA ALA A 350 9.66 -15.04 -6.85
C ALA A 350 9.16 -16.43 -6.41
N ALA A 351 9.24 -16.76 -5.11
CA ALA A 351 8.75 -18.02 -4.59
C ALA A 351 7.21 -18.16 -4.66
N VAL A 352 6.46 -17.06 -4.72
CA VAL A 352 5.00 -17.12 -4.89
C VAL A 352 4.60 -17.64 -6.26
N VAL A 353 5.33 -17.30 -7.31
CA VAL A 353 4.95 -17.59 -8.70
C VAL A 353 5.85 -18.62 -9.40
N GLY A 354 6.99 -18.99 -8.78
CA GLY A 354 7.93 -20.00 -9.26
C GLY A 354 7.90 -21.25 -8.40
#